data_4617fa62dc2a6fbddec63939335b5434
#
_entry.id   4617fa62dc2a6fbddec63939335b5434
#
_cell.length_a   1.000
_cell.length_b   1.000
_cell.length_c   1.000
_cell.angle_alpha   90.00
_cell.angle_beta   90.00
_cell.angle_gamma   90.00
#
_symmetry.space_group_name_H-M   'P 1'
#
loop_
_entity.id
_entity.type
_entity.pdbx_description
1 polymer ?
#
loop_
_entity_poly.entity_id
_entity_poly.type
_entity_poly.pdbx_seq_one_letter_code
_entity_poly.pdbx_strand_id
1 'polypeptide(L)'
;MDMHNQEHYPDPTPQRALSAVEAQRKALRAYRPLVYICSPYSGATDKNILAARRYCRFAFEEGYLPLAPHLLFPQFLDDRDPKEREAGLHFGNILMSLCREVGVFGDTISPGMDAEIRRARWKNYRLRFFNETLEEAEK
;
A
#
# COMPACT_ATOMS: atom_id res chain seq x y z
N MET A 1 -15.89 22.77 -22.33
CA MET A 1 -16.82 21.65 -22.57
C MET A 1 -18.24 22.12 -22.40
N ASP A 2 -19.10 21.77 -23.34
CA ASP A 2 -20.50 22.17 -23.27
C ASP A 2 -21.26 21.31 -22.27
N MET A 3 -21.88 21.96 -21.30
CA MET A 3 -22.69 21.32 -20.26
C MET A 3 -24.16 21.20 -20.64
N HIS A 4 -24.49 21.57 -21.84
CA HIS A 4 -25.86 21.56 -22.34
C HIS A 4 -26.06 20.40 -23.31
N ASN A 5 -27.31 19.97 -23.47
CA ASN A 5 -27.65 19.02 -24.52
C ASN A 5 -27.63 19.71 -25.88
N GLN A 6 -27.95 18.98 -26.93
CA GLN A 6 -27.88 19.51 -28.32
C GLN A 6 -28.85 20.67 -28.57
N GLU A 7 -29.89 20.82 -27.79
CA GLU A 7 -30.85 21.92 -27.89
C GLU A 7 -30.47 23.12 -27.01
N HIS A 8 -29.25 23.09 -26.43
CA HIS A 8 -28.74 24.17 -25.58
C HIS A 8 -29.50 24.37 -24.26
N TYR A 9 -30.22 23.37 -23.82
CA TYR A 9 -30.83 23.37 -22.50
C TYR A 9 -29.86 22.80 -21.47
N PRO A 10 -29.88 23.34 -20.24
CA PRO A 10 -29.15 22.69 -19.17
C PRO A 10 -29.74 21.29 -18.93
N ASP A 11 -28.89 20.30 -18.99
CA ASP A 11 -29.29 18.93 -18.68
C ASP A 11 -28.69 18.57 -17.33
N PRO A 12 -29.52 18.42 -16.26
CA PRO A 12 -28.99 18.13 -14.94
C PRO A 12 -28.24 16.80 -14.85
N THR A 13 -28.62 15.82 -15.66
CA THR A 13 -28.00 14.49 -15.62
C THR A 13 -26.54 14.52 -16.09
N PRO A 14 -26.21 15.09 -17.28
CA PRO A 14 -24.84 15.26 -17.71
C PRO A 14 -24.01 16.12 -16.76
N GLN A 15 -24.57 17.20 -16.23
CA GLN A 15 -23.87 18.05 -15.29
C GLN A 15 -23.56 17.33 -13.99
N ARG A 16 -24.49 16.55 -13.47
CA ARG A 16 -24.25 15.75 -12.26
C ARG A 16 -23.19 14.68 -12.52
N ALA A 17 -23.23 14.04 -13.67
CA ALA A 17 -22.24 13.05 -14.04
C ALA A 17 -20.84 13.64 -14.13
N LEU A 18 -20.70 14.82 -14.75
CA LEU A 18 -19.42 15.52 -14.82
C LEU A 18 -18.91 15.95 -13.46
N SER A 19 -19.78 16.45 -12.58
CA SER A 19 -19.42 16.83 -11.22
C SER A 19 -18.96 15.62 -10.41
N ALA A 20 -19.63 14.49 -10.58
CA ALA A 20 -19.24 13.24 -9.90
C ALA A 20 -17.87 12.76 -10.39
N VAL A 21 -17.61 12.81 -11.71
CA VAL A 21 -16.33 12.44 -12.30
C VAL A 21 -15.23 13.37 -11.77
N GLU A 22 -15.47 14.67 -11.73
CA GLU A 22 -14.51 15.63 -11.21
C GLU A 22 -14.21 15.39 -9.72
N ALA A 23 -15.23 15.11 -8.93
CA ALA A 23 -15.07 14.78 -7.52
C ALA A 23 -14.23 13.51 -7.33
N GLN A 24 -14.47 12.49 -8.16
CA GLN A 24 -13.67 11.27 -8.14
C GLN A 24 -12.21 11.53 -8.52
N ARG A 25 -11.98 12.33 -9.57
CA ARG A 25 -10.63 12.72 -9.98
C ARG A 25 -9.91 13.48 -8.88
N LYS A 26 -10.62 14.40 -8.24
CA LYS A 26 -10.08 15.19 -7.15
C LYS A 26 -9.71 14.32 -5.97
N ALA A 27 -10.57 13.37 -5.62
CA ALA A 27 -10.32 12.42 -4.54
C ALA A 27 -9.10 11.55 -4.85
N LEU A 28 -8.95 11.08 -6.11
CA LEU A 28 -7.81 10.29 -6.53
C LEU A 28 -6.50 11.07 -6.54
N ARG A 29 -6.56 12.39 -6.73
CA ARG A 29 -5.39 13.26 -6.73
C ARG A 29 -5.10 13.89 -5.37
N ALA A 30 -5.96 13.67 -4.40
CA ALA A 30 -5.73 14.18 -3.06
C ALA A 30 -4.47 13.54 -2.46
N TYR A 31 -3.84 14.26 -1.55
CA TYR A 31 -2.68 13.73 -0.82
C TYR A 31 -3.06 12.44 -0.10
N ARG A 32 -2.18 11.46 -0.19
CA ARG A 32 -2.32 10.20 0.51
C ARG A 32 -1.07 9.94 1.33
N PRO A 33 -1.19 9.66 2.62
CA PRO A 33 -0.02 9.27 3.40
C PRO A 33 0.50 7.92 2.92
N LEU A 34 1.83 7.79 2.90
CA LEU A 34 2.47 6.55 2.52
C LEU A 34 2.46 5.58 3.70
N VAL A 35 2.10 4.33 3.43
CA VAL A 35 2.16 3.26 4.40
C VAL A 35 3.06 2.15 3.89
N TYR A 36 3.98 1.69 4.73
CA TYR A 36 4.85 0.55 4.43
C TYR A 36 4.10 -0.73 4.75
N ILE A 37 4.04 -1.64 3.80
CA ILE A 37 3.35 -2.92 3.99
C ILE A 37 4.36 -3.96 4.44
N CYS A 38 4.27 -4.34 5.70
CA CYS A 38 5.09 -5.38 6.31
C CYS A 38 4.28 -6.67 6.33
N SER A 39 4.69 -7.67 5.56
CA SER A 39 3.97 -8.94 5.43
C SER A 39 4.93 -10.08 5.08
N PRO A 40 4.51 -11.34 5.23
CA PRO A 40 5.37 -12.48 4.89
C PRO A 40 5.73 -12.51 3.40
N TYR A 41 6.93 -12.95 3.09
CA TYR A 41 7.38 -13.13 1.71
C TYR A 41 7.92 -14.54 1.46
N SER A 42 9.00 -14.92 2.14
CA SER A 42 9.65 -16.22 1.93
C SER A 42 8.79 -17.39 2.38
N GLY A 43 9.10 -18.58 1.89
CA GLY A 43 8.32 -19.78 2.13
C GLY A 43 7.27 -19.94 1.05
N ALA A 44 6.00 -19.76 1.36
CA ALA A 44 4.92 -19.83 0.37
C ALA A 44 4.85 -18.52 -0.44
N THR A 45 5.87 -18.28 -1.26
CA THR A 45 6.07 -16.98 -1.94
C THR A 45 4.88 -16.56 -2.80
N ASP A 46 4.32 -17.48 -3.62
CA ASP A 46 3.19 -17.14 -4.49
C ASP A 46 1.96 -16.73 -3.67
N LYS A 47 1.68 -17.46 -2.62
CA LYS A 47 0.57 -17.15 -1.70
C LYS A 47 0.81 -15.81 -1.00
N ASN A 48 2.05 -15.57 -0.59
CA ASN A 48 2.43 -14.34 0.11
C ASN A 48 2.35 -13.12 -0.80
N ILE A 49 2.67 -13.27 -2.09
CA ILE A 49 2.51 -12.19 -3.08
C ILE A 49 1.02 -11.84 -3.25
N LEU A 50 0.17 -12.84 -3.37
CA LEU A 50 -1.27 -12.62 -3.49
C LEU A 50 -1.83 -11.93 -2.23
N ALA A 51 -1.36 -12.34 -1.06
CA ALA A 51 -1.75 -11.70 0.19
C ALA A 51 -1.28 -10.24 0.24
N ALA A 52 -0.04 -9.97 -0.16
CA ALA A 52 0.49 -8.61 -0.18
C ALA A 52 -0.33 -7.70 -1.10
N ARG A 53 -0.80 -8.21 -2.24
CA ARG A 53 -1.70 -7.45 -3.11
C ARG A 53 -3.00 -7.08 -2.41
N ARG A 54 -3.58 -8.01 -1.64
CA ARG A 54 -4.80 -7.74 -0.86
C ARG A 54 -4.55 -6.68 0.20
N TYR A 55 -3.41 -6.75 0.87
CA TYR A 55 -3.06 -5.77 1.89
C TYR A 55 -2.88 -4.37 1.30
N CYS A 56 -2.25 -4.29 0.13
CA CYS A 56 -2.15 -3.03 -0.60
C CYS A 56 -3.52 -2.49 -1.02
N ARG A 57 -4.39 -3.37 -1.52
CA ARG A 57 -5.75 -2.97 -1.90
C ARG A 57 -6.52 -2.42 -0.70
N PHE A 58 -6.41 -3.09 0.43
CA PHE A 58 -7.02 -2.62 1.67
C PHE A 58 -6.49 -1.23 2.07
N ALA A 59 -5.17 -1.04 2.05
CA ALA A 59 -4.57 0.25 2.37
C ALA A 59 -5.03 1.35 1.40
N PHE A 60 -5.13 1.02 0.12
CA PHE A 60 -5.66 1.94 -0.88
C PHE A 60 -7.09 2.37 -0.54
N GLU A 61 -7.93 1.42 -0.18
CA GLU A 61 -9.33 1.70 0.18
C GLU A 61 -9.45 2.52 1.47
N GLU A 62 -8.45 2.43 2.34
CA GLU A 62 -8.38 3.21 3.57
C GLU A 62 -7.75 4.59 3.38
N GLY A 63 -7.44 4.97 2.16
CA GLY A 63 -6.94 6.30 1.84
C GLY A 63 -5.43 6.46 1.82
N TYR A 64 -4.68 5.36 1.84
CA TYR A 64 -3.22 5.38 1.84
C TYR A 64 -2.63 5.18 0.44
N LEU A 65 -1.36 5.53 0.29
CA LEU A 65 -0.52 5.08 -0.79
C LEU A 65 0.37 3.96 -0.26
N PRO A 66 0.07 2.70 -0.58
CA PRO A 66 0.84 1.57 -0.04
C PRO A 66 2.16 1.36 -0.78
N LEU A 67 3.21 1.07 -0.02
CA LEU A 67 4.50 0.66 -0.56
C LEU A 67 4.82 -0.74 -0.01
N ALA A 68 4.77 -1.74 -0.88
CA ALA A 68 5.04 -3.12 -0.53
C ALA A 68 6.34 -3.56 -1.21
N PRO A 69 7.45 -3.70 -0.46
CA PRO A 69 8.73 -4.07 -1.06
C PRO A 69 8.68 -5.44 -1.76
N HIS A 70 7.88 -6.36 -1.26
CA HIS A 70 7.73 -7.70 -1.85
C HIS A 70 7.02 -7.70 -3.19
N LEU A 71 6.32 -6.65 -3.54
CA LEU A 71 5.68 -6.50 -4.84
C LEU A 71 6.54 -5.70 -5.82
N LEU A 72 7.60 -5.10 -5.36
CA LEU A 72 8.44 -4.23 -6.17
C LEU A 72 9.81 -4.85 -6.46
N PHE A 73 10.63 -5.06 -5.45
CA PHE A 73 12.03 -5.43 -5.64
C PHE A 73 12.24 -6.81 -6.27
N PRO A 74 11.44 -7.85 -5.96
CA PRO A 74 11.61 -9.14 -6.62
C PRO A 74 11.34 -9.14 -8.12
N GLN A 75 10.79 -8.07 -8.65
CA GLN A 75 10.60 -7.94 -10.10
C GLN A 75 11.92 -7.78 -10.84
N PHE A 76 12.97 -7.33 -10.16
CA PHE A 76 14.26 -7.07 -10.80
C PHE A 76 15.48 -7.45 -9.96
N LEU A 77 15.29 -7.88 -8.70
CA LEU A 77 16.36 -8.38 -7.85
C LEU A 77 16.20 -9.88 -7.61
N ASP A 78 17.33 -10.58 -7.61
CA ASP A 78 17.36 -12.02 -7.34
C ASP A 78 17.74 -12.26 -5.87
N ASP A 79 16.79 -12.74 -5.07
CA ASP A 79 16.98 -13.04 -3.65
C ASP A 79 18.01 -14.14 -3.39
N ARG A 80 18.32 -14.95 -4.42
CA ARG A 80 19.33 -16.01 -4.30
C ARG A 80 20.75 -15.47 -4.37
N ASP A 81 20.93 -14.27 -4.90
CA ASP A 81 22.21 -13.59 -4.92
C ASP A 81 22.36 -12.79 -3.62
N PRO A 82 23.37 -13.09 -2.78
CA PRO A 82 23.53 -12.39 -1.50
C PRO A 82 23.67 -10.87 -1.64
N LYS A 83 24.30 -10.39 -2.69
CA LYS A 83 24.46 -8.95 -2.92
C LYS A 83 23.14 -8.28 -3.26
N GLU A 84 22.33 -8.92 -4.11
CA GLU A 84 21.04 -8.38 -4.48
C GLU A 84 20.03 -8.48 -3.34
N ARG A 85 20.11 -9.54 -2.55
CA ARG A 85 19.32 -9.67 -1.35
C ARG A 85 19.63 -8.55 -0.35
N GLU A 86 20.89 -8.26 -0.14
CA GLU A 86 21.29 -7.16 0.72
C GLU A 86 20.81 -5.81 0.19
N ALA A 87 20.91 -5.60 -1.13
CA ALA A 87 20.37 -4.39 -1.77
C ALA A 87 18.87 -4.26 -1.52
N GLY A 88 18.12 -5.35 -1.67
CA GLY A 88 16.68 -5.35 -1.43
C GLY A 88 16.32 -4.98 0.01
N LEU A 89 17.07 -5.50 0.98
CA LEU A 89 16.88 -5.15 2.39
C LEU A 89 17.15 -3.66 2.63
N HIS A 90 18.20 -3.15 2.04
CA HIS A 90 18.55 -1.73 2.15
C HIS A 90 17.49 -0.85 1.50
N PHE A 91 17.01 -1.22 0.31
CA PHE A 91 15.94 -0.49 -0.38
C PHE A 91 14.65 -0.49 0.42
N GLY A 92 14.33 -1.62 1.06
CA GLY A 92 13.18 -1.69 1.96
C GLY A 92 13.29 -0.71 3.12
N ASN A 93 14.48 -0.55 3.68
CA ASN A 93 14.73 0.42 4.74
C ASN A 93 14.54 1.87 4.25
N ILE A 94 14.96 2.16 3.02
CA ILE A 94 14.75 3.47 2.41
C ILE A 94 13.26 3.73 2.21
N LEU A 95 12.52 2.75 1.67
CA LEU A 95 11.08 2.89 1.50
C LEU A 95 10.37 3.15 2.83
N MET A 96 10.73 2.40 3.86
CA MET A 96 10.13 2.60 5.18
C MET A 96 10.36 4.02 5.70
N SER A 97 11.54 4.58 5.44
CA SER A 97 11.87 5.94 5.88
C SER A 97 11.01 7.02 5.20
N LEU A 98 10.41 6.71 4.07
CA LEU A 98 9.52 7.61 3.36
C LEU A 98 8.08 7.53 3.85
N CYS A 99 7.76 6.52 4.65
CA CYS A 99 6.38 6.25 5.06
C CYS A 99 6.01 6.94 6.36
N ARG A 100 4.73 7.27 6.49
CA ARG A 100 4.16 7.83 7.72
C ARG A 100 3.94 6.76 8.77
N GLU A 101 3.61 5.55 8.31
CA GLU A 101 3.34 4.44 9.21
C GLU A 101 3.65 3.12 8.56
N VAL A 102 3.71 2.08 9.38
CA VAL A 102 3.97 0.71 8.96
C VAL A 102 2.74 -0.13 9.30
N GLY A 103 2.13 -0.72 8.29
CA GLY A 103 1.06 -1.69 8.47
C GLY A 103 1.64 -3.09 8.47
N VAL A 104 1.44 -3.83 9.56
CA VAL A 104 1.89 -5.20 9.71
C VAL A 104 0.70 -6.12 9.48
N PHE A 105 0.81 -7.02 8.50
CA PHE A 105 -0.29 -7.85 8.06
C PHE A 105 0.05 -9.32 8.14
N GLY A 106 -0.94 -10.12 8.49
CA GLY A 106 -0.83 -11.58 8.56
C GLY A 106 -0.99 -12.09 9.96
N ASP A 107 -1.22 -13.41 10.07
CA ASP A 107 -1.46 -14.06 11.36
C ASP A 107 -0.17 -14.42 12.09
N THR A 108 0.95 -14.48 11.36
CA THR A 108 2.26 -14.85 11.93
C THR A 108 3.30 -13.80 11.57
N ILE A 109 4.29 -13.67 12.43
CA ILE A 109 5.42 -12.75 12.21
C ILE A 109 6.64 -13.58 11.79
N SER A 110 7.08 -13.43 10.55
CA SER A 110 8.30 -14.07 10.07
C SER A 110 9.54 -13.35 10.64
N PRO A 111 10.74 -13.98 10.57
CA PRO A 111 11.96 -13.31 10.99
C PRO A 111 12.23 -11.99 10.25
N GLY A 112 11.91 -11.94 8.96
CA GLY A 112 12.07 -10.71 8.18
C GLY A 112 11.11 -9.62 8.64
N MET A 113 9.86 -9.98 8.91
CA MET A 113 8.87 -9.05 9.46
C MET A 113 9.29 -8.53 10.83
N ASP A 114 9.82 -9.42 11.68
CA ASP A 114 10.27 -9.04 13.01
C ASP A 114 11.38 -7.99 12.93
N ALA A 115 12.32 -8.13 12.01
CA ALA A 115 13.38 -7.15 11.80
C ALA A 115 12.80 -5.80 11.37
N GLU A 116 11.82 -5.80 10.47
CA GLU A 116 11.15 -4.58 10.02
C GLU A 116 10.36 -3.91 11.16
N ILE A 117 9.69 -4.70 11.98
CA ILE A 117 8.94 -4.20 13.15
C ILE A 117 9.91 -3.55 14.15
N ARG A 118 11.03 -4.21 14.44
CA ARG A 118 12.04 -3.65 15.35
C ARG A 118 12.59 -2.33 14.84
N ARG A 119 12.87 -2.26 13.53
CA ARG A 119 13.35 -1.04 12.92
C ARG A 119 12.31 0.08 13.03
N ALA A 120 11.04 -0.24 12.78
CA ALA A 120 9.96 0.73 12.88
C ALA A 120 9.83 1.26 14.32
N ARG A 121 9.93 0.40 15.31
CA ARG A 121 9.88 0.80 16.72
C ARG A 121 11.07 1.66 17.10
N TRP A 122 12.25 1.29 16.65
CA TRP A 122 13.47 2.04 16.96
C TRP A 122 13.42 3.44 16.35
N LYS A 123 12.85 3.58 15.15
CA LYS A 123 12.66 4.86 14.47
C LYS A 123 11.41 5.62 14.90
N ASN A 124 10.61 5.07 15.81
CA ASN A 124 9.34 5.64 16.28
C ASN A 124 8.31 5.83 15.18
N TYR A 125 8.29 4.95 14.18
CA TYR A 125 7.22 4.94 13.20
C TYR A 125 5.95 4.37 13.83
N ARG A 126 4.82 4.87 13.42
CA ARG A 126 3.53 4.35 13.86
C ARG A 126 3.33 2.95 13.29
N LEU A 127 3.02 1.99 14.15
CA LEU A 127 2.74 0.61 13.78
C LEU A 127 1.26 0.30 13.95
N ARG A 128 0.69 -0.35 12.96
CA ARG A 128 -0.67 -0.90 13.05
C ARG A 128 -0.62 -2.35 12.63
N PHE A 129 -1.36 -3.20 13.33
CA PHE A 129 -1.31 -4.65 13.12
C PHE A 129 -2.67 -5.14 12.64
N PHE A 130 -2.67 -5.96 11.60
CA PHE A 130 -3.87 -6.55 11.00
C PHE A 130 -3.65 -8.05 10.81
N ASN A 131 -4.70 -8.85 11.00
CA ASN A 131 -4.65 -10.27 10.68
C ASN A 131 -4.91 -10.50 9.18
N GLU A 132 -4.91 -11.77 8.74
CA GLU A 132 -5.15 -12.11 7.34
C GLU A 132 -6.51 -11.68 6.82
N THR A 133 -7.50 -11.54 7.69
CA THR A 133 -8.84 -11.09 7.33
C THR A 133 -9.01 -9.58 7.45
N LEU A 134 -7.91 -8.84 7.61
CA LEU A 134 -7.87 -7.38 7.63
C LEU A 134 -8.53 -6.75 8.86
N GLU A 135 -8.61 -7.50 9.93
CA GLU A 135 -9.08 -6.99 11.20
C GLU A 135 -7.91 -6.43 11.99
N GLU A 136 -8.06 -5.20 12.46
CA GLU A 136 -6.98 -4.55 13.21
C GLU A 136 -6.93 -5.08 14.63
N ALA A 137 -5.72 -5.45 15.08
CA ALA A 137 -5.49 -5.87 16.45
C ALA A 137 -5.31 -4.66 17.35
N GLU A 138 -5.88 -4.72 18.53
CA GLU A 138 -5.57 -3.76 19.57
C GLU A 138 -4.20 -4.05 20.16
N LYS A 139 -3.48 -3.03 20.46
CA LYS A 139 -2.18 -3.16 21.12
C LYS A 139 -2.30 -3.22 22.61
#